data_90e1e5ec105a53e4c3a07268a88097e5
#
_entry.id   90e1e5ec105a53e4c3a07268a88097e5
#
_cell.length_a   1.000
_cell.length_b   1.000
_cell.length_c   1.000
_cell.angle_alpha   90.00
_cell.angle_beta   90.00
_cell.angle_gamma   90.00
#
_symmetry.space_group_name_H-M   'P 1'
#
loop_
_entity.id
_entity.type
_entity.pdbx_description
1 polymer ?
#
loop_
_entity_poly.entity_id
_entity_poly.type
_entity_poly.pdbx_seq_one_letter_code
_entity_poly.pdbx_strand_id
1 'polypeptide(L)'
;MKFRQKIVLFLAIVVVDLILCGVTLRMWKGEGVEKDFKGDLYHERNKEENESGEQEDRKDRNVMSRESDMVREKETDMRKYVALTFDDGPNSRYTKPLLDGLRERGIRASFFLVGECIDGKEDLVKQMAEDGHLIGVHCMTHKDLTKEPLSDAKKEICETGEKIRAVTGVMPEYVRPPFGSWNAKLEEAVDMIPVFWDVDSIDWRLKNTEKVTAKVLKDTEDGDIILMHDEFKTS
;
A
#
# COMPACT_ATOMS: atom_id res chain seq x y z
N MET A 1 16.43 13.88 -7.62
CA MET A 1 14.96 14.04 -7.65
C MET A 1 14.53 14.50 -6.26
N LYS A 2 13.74 15.56 -6.15
CA LYS A 2 13.33 16.09 -4.85
C LYS A 2 12.44 15.07 -4.12
N PHE A 3 12.59 14.94 -2.81
CA PHE A 3 11.89 14.00 -1.92
C PHE A 3 10.37 13.90 -2.21
N ARG A 4 9.69 15.02 -2.42
CA ARG A 4 8.27 15.07 -2.81
C ARG A 4 7.93 14.36 -4.14
N GLN A 5 8.87 14.30 -5.10
CA GLN A 5 8.65 13.60 -6.36
C GLN A 5 8.75 12.07 -6.20
N LYS A 6 9.54 11.58 -5.25
CA LYS A 6 9.61 10.13 -4.93
C LYS A 6 8.33 9.64 -4.24
N ILE A 7 7.72 10.46 -3.38
CA ILE A 7 6.43 10.12 -2.71
C ILE A 7 5.26 10.07 -3.71
N VAL A 8 5.18 11.03 -4.63
CA VAL A 8 4.14 11.04 -5.69
C VAL A 8 4.31 9.82 -6.62
N LEU A 9 5.54 9.41 -6.90
CA LEU A 9 5.83 8.21 -7.69
C LEU A 9 5.42 6.94 -6.93
N PHE A 10 5.61 6.89 -5.60
CA PHE A 10 5.20 5.78 -4.73
C PHE A 10 3.68 5.57 -4.74
N LEU A 11 2.91 6.63 -4.55
CA LEU A 11 1.45 6.58 -4.61
C LEU A 11 0.94 6.16 -6.00
N ALA A 12 1.63 6.57 -7.07
CA ALA A 12 1.29 6.18 -8.44
C ALA A 12 1.56 4.69 -8.70
N ILE A 13 2.62 4.11 -8.15
CA ILE A 13 2.96 2.68 -8.31
C ILE A 13 1.95 1.80 -7.59
N VAL A 14 1.58 2.11 -6.35
CA VAL A 14 0.56 1.35 -5.60
C VAL A 14 -0.80 1.37 -6.29
N VAL A 15 -1.17 2.49 -6.92
CA VAL A 15 -2.41 2.60 -7.71
C VAL A 15 -2.33 1.79 -9.00
N VAL A 16 -1.17 1.74 -9.67
CA VAL A 16 -0.96 0.96 -10.90
C VAL A 16 -1.01 -0.54 -10.61
N ASP A 17 -0.42 -1.01 -9.51
CA ASP A 17 -0.46 -2.43 -9.13
C ASP A 17 -1.89 -2.89 -8.77
N LEU A 18 -2.69 -2.04 -8.14
CA LEU A 18 -4.10 -2.32 -7.87
C LEU A 18 -4.93 -2.38 -9.16
N ILE A 19 -4.61 -1.57 -10.17
CA ILE A 19 -5.26 -1.58 -11.48
C ILE A 19 -4.85 -2.83 -12.26
N LEU A 20 -3.56 -3.21 -12.27
CA LEU A 20 -3.06 -4.40 -12.96
C LEU A 20 -3.62 -5.68 -12.33
N CYS A 21 -3.70 -5.77 -11.00
CA CYS A 21 -4.32 -6.89 -10.31
C CYS A 21 -5.82 -7.01 -10.61
N GLY A 22 -6.53 -5.90 -10.74
CA GLY A 22 -7.94 -5.86 -11.14
C GLY A 22 -8.18 -6.27 -12.60
N VAL A 23 -7.26 -5.95 -13.50
CA VAL A 23 -7.31 -6.31 -14.93
C VAL A 23 -7.02 -7.80 -15.12
N THR A 24 -6.03 -8.36 -14.42
CA THR A 24 -5.71 -9.81 -14.52
C THR A 24 -6.83 -10.68 -13.98
N LEU A 25 -7.52 -10.29 -12.92
CA LEU A 25 -8.70 -11.00 -12.39
C LEU A 25 -9.91 -10.93 -13.35
N ARG A 26 -10.05 -9.87 -14.15
CA ARG A 26 -11.10 -9.77 -15.16
C ARG A 26 -10.82 -10.60 -16.41
N MET A 27 -9.57 -10.78 -16.78
CA MET A 27 -9.19 -11.60 -17.94
C MET A 27 -9.32 -13.10 -17.68
N TRP A 28 -9.29 -13.54 -16.40
CA TRP A 28 -9.45 -14.97 -16.06
C TRP A 28 -10.92 -15.41 -15.89
N LYS A 29 -11.89 -14.50 -15.90
CA LYS A 29 -13.34 -14.80 -15.85
C LYS A 29 -14.04 -14.83 -17.22
N GLY A 30 -13.31 -14.78 -18.32
CA GLY A 30 -13.84 -14.78 -19.68
C GLY A 30 -13.69 -16.13 -20.35
N GLU A 31 -14.54 -17.09 -20.01
CA GLU A 31 -14.73 -18.30 -20.80
C GLU A 31 -16.16 -18.39 -21.35
N GLY A 32 -16.23 -18.87 -22.58
CA GLY A 32 -17.44 -19.42 -23.15
C GLY A 32 -17.92 -18.74 -24.42
N VAL A 33 -17.16 -18.86 -25.51
CA VAL A 33 -17.72 -18.65 -26.85
C VAL A 33 -18.02 -20.02 -27.47
N GLU A 34 -19.27 -20.39 -27.48
CA GLU A 34 -19.75 -21.44 -28.35
C GLU A 34 -20.33 -20.82 -29.63
N LYS A 35 -19.83 -21.33 -30.76
CA LYS A 35 -20.23 -20.92 -32.10
C LYS A 35 -21.50 -21.65 -32.46
N ASP A 36 -22.50 -20.94 -32.99
CA ASP A 36 -23.34 -21.55 -34.01
C ASP A 36 -23.66 -20.57 -35.14
N PHE A 37 -23.47 -21.08 -36.34
CA PHE A 37 -23.53 -20.44 -37.64
C PHE A 37 -24.79 -20.97 -38.36
N LYS A 38 -25.68 -20.05 -38.80
CA LYS A 38 -26.63 -20.15 -39.93
C LYS A 38 -27.66 -19.06 -39.77
N GLY A 39 -27.76 -18.13 -40.71
CA GLY A 39 -28.30 -18.26 -42.05
C GLY A 39 -29.48 -17.33 -42.16
N ASP A 40 -29.47 -16.39 -42.96
CA ASP A 40 -30.26 -16.12 -44.15
C ASP A 40 -30.64 -14.64 -44.37
N LEU A 41 -30.35 -14.25 -45.58
CA LEU A 41 -30.78 -13.04 -46.28
C LEU A 41 -32.30 -12.83 -46.24
N TYR A 42 -32.71 -11.59 -46.22
CA TYR A 42 -33.79 -10.87 -46.90
C TYR A 42 -34.38 -9.75 -46.02
N HIS A 43 -34.16 -8.53 -46.34
CA HIS A 43 -35.11 -7.49 -46.77
C HIS A 43 -34.51 -6.11 -46.60
N GLU A 44 -34.02 -5.58 -47.69
CA GLU A 44 -33.96 -4.14 -47.93
C GLU A 44 -35.37 -3.68 -48.23
N ARG A 45 -35.83 -2.71 -47.52
CA ARG A 45 -36.62 -1.54 -47.94
C ARG A 45 -37.37 -0.93 -46.77
N ASN A 46 -37.22 0.38 -46.59
CA ASN A 46 -37.93 1.32 -45.69
C ASN A 46 -37.25 1.60 -44.36
N LYS A 47 -36.29 2.48 -44.34
CA LYS A 47 -35.87 3.28 -43.17
C LYS A 47 -35.12 4.53 -43.59
N GLU A 48 -35.81 5.53 -44.13
CA GLU A 48 -35.22 6.87 -44.29
C GLU A 48 -35.90 7.96 -43.42
N GLU A 49 -36.78 7.65 -42.50
CA GLU A 49 -37.47 8.67 -41.69
C GLU A 49 -37.32 8.58 -40.19
N ASN A 50 -36.42 7.72 -39.61
CA ASN A 50 -36.26 7.62 -38.16
C ASN A 50 -34.85 7.87 -37.63
N GLU A 51 -33.87 8.28 -38.43
CA GLU A 51 -32.49 8.44 -37.98
C GLU A 51 -32.18 9.77 -37.27
N SER A 52 -33.03 10.80 -37.37
CA SER A 52 -32.76 12.10 -36.75
C SER A 52 -33.10 12.17 -35.22
N GLY A 53 -34.06 11.39 -34.76
CA GLY A 53 -34.43 11.39 -33.34
C GLY A 53 -33.55 10.53 -32.44
N GLU A 54 -33.00 9.43 -32.98
CA GLU A 54 -32.13 8.52 -32.18
C GLU A 54 -30.69 9.06 -32.00
N GLN A 55 -30.22 9.95 -32.85
CA GLN A 55 -28.88 10.56 -32.73
C GLN A 55 -28.84 11.67 -31.67
N GLU A 56 -29.91 12.44 -31.51
CA GLU A 56 -30.01 13.46 -30.44
C GLU A 56 -30.10 12.80 -29.05
N ASP A 57 -30.92 11.78 -28.89
CA ASP A 57 -31.08 11.01 -27.66
C ASP A 57 -29.81 10.21 -27.25
N ARG A 58 -28.95 9.81 -28.20
CA ARG A 58 -27.66 9.19 -27.96
C ARG A 58 -26.59 10.19 -27.55
N LYS A 59 -26.67 11.41 -28.06
CA LYS A 59 -25.72 12.48 -27.76
C LYS A 59 -25.96 13.01 -26.33
N ASP A 60 -27.21 13.19 -25.94
CA ASP A 60 -27.58 13.65 -24.60
C ASP A 60 -27.28 12.58 -23.54
N ARG A 61 -27.55 11.29 -23.80
CA ARG A 61 -27.15 10.19 -22.92
C ARG A 61 -25.62 10.06 -22.75
N ASN A 62 -24.85 10.34 -23.78
CA ASN A 62 -23.40 10.28 -23.75
C ASN A 62 -22.79 11.50 -23.02
N VAL A 63 -23.46 12.66 -23.06
CA VAL A 63 -23.07 13.85 -22.27
C VAL A 63 -23.40 13.65 -20.80
N MET A 64 -24.60 13.16 -20.46
CA MET A 64 -24.98 12.86 -19.07
C MET A 64 -24.12 11.75 -18.44
N SER A 65 -23.70 10.72 -19.21
CA SER A 65 -22.78 9.70 -18.69
C SER A 65 -21.39 10.26 -18.43
N ARG A 66 -20.88 11.13 -19.30
CA ARG A 66 -19.57 11.80 -19.09
C ARG A 66 -19.58 12.78 -17.93
N GLU A 67 -20.69 13.52 -17.73
CA GLU A 67 -20.83 14.40 -16.57
C GLU A 67 -20.96 13.59 -15.26
N SER A 68 -21.68 12.47 -15.25
CA SER A 68 -21.75 11.59 -14.08
C SER A 68 -20.43 10.92 -13.77
N ASP A 69 -19.65 10.56 -14.78
CA ASP A 69 -18.29 9.99 -14.62
C ASP A 69 -17.30 11.06 -14.12
N MET A 70 -17.37 12.29 -14.63
CA MET A 70 -16.56 13.43 -14.15
C MET A 70 -16.92 13.85 -12.72
N VAL A 71 -18.20 13.78 -12.32
CA VAL A 71 -18.65 14.03 -10.94
C VAL A 71 -18.16 12.92 -10.02
N ARG A 72 -18.19 11.66 -10.48
CA ARG A 72 -17.69 10.52 -9.74
C ARG A 72 -16.15 10.52 -9.58
N GLU A 73 -15.41 10.97 -10.60
CA GLU A 73 -13.98 11.23 -10.50
C GLU A 73 -13.66 12.39 -9.54
N LYS A 74 -14.46 13.47 -9.51
CA LYS A 74 -14.31 14.56 -8.55
C LYS A 74 -14.66 14.16 -7.11
N GLU A 75 -15.64 13.28 -6.90
CA GLU A 75 -15.94 12.73 -5.57
C GLU A 75 -14.83 11.79 -5.06
N THR A 76 -14.11 11.08 -5.94
CA THR A 76 -12.95 10.27 -5.54
C THR A 76 -11.73 11.11 -5.17
N ASP A 77 -11.63 12.34 -5.67
CA ASP A 77 -10.53 13.27 -5.37
C ASP A 77 -10.71 14.01 -4.02
N MET A 78 -11.85 13.84 -3.34
CA MET A 78 -12.13 14.42 -2.02
C MET A 78 -11.85 13.47 -0.84
N ARG A 79 -11.44 12.23 -1.08
CA ARG A 79 -11.04 11.30 -0.02
C ARG A 79 -9.63 11.64 0.47
N LYS A 80 -9.51 11.79 1.76
CA LYS A 80 -8.23 11.97 2.42
C LYS A 80 -7.62 10.60 2.73
N TYR A 81 -6.32 10.49 2.56
CA TYR A 81 -5.58 9.25 2.78
C TYR A 81 -4.42 9.49 3.74
N VAL A 82 -4.18 8.53 4.59
CA VAL A 82 -3.00 8.48 5.46
C VAL A 82 -2.42 7.08 5.44
N ALA A 83 -1.11 6.95 5.66
CA ALA A 83 -0.44 5.68 5.83
C ALA A 83 -0.17 5.41 7.31
N LEU A 84 -0.81 4.37 7.87
CA LEU A 84 -0.47 3.86 9.18
C LEU A 84 0.75 2.96 9.06
N THR A 85 1.81 3.25 9.80
CA THR A 85 3.05 2.46 9.75
C THR A 85 3.51 2.09 11.16
N PHE A 86 4.01 0.86 11.30
CA PHE A 86 4.42 0.28 12.57
C PHE A 86 5.84 -0.26 12.45
N ASP A 87 6.72 0.13 13.38
CA ASP A 87 8.11 -0.28 13.46
C ASP A 87 8.34 -1.27 14.62
N ASP A 88 9.52 -1.91 14.63
CA ASP A 88 10.09 -2.75 15.69
C ASP A 88 9.51 -4.17 15.85
N GLY A 89 8.40 -4.48 15.18
CA GLY A 89 7.80 -5.82 15.24
C GLY A 89 8.56 -6.92 14.48
N PRO A 90 8.02 -8.15 14.51
CA PRO A 90 6.81 -8.56 15.21
C PRO A 90 7.00 -8.83 16.70
N ASN A 91 6.01 -8.46 17.53
CA ASN A 91 5.97 -8.70 18.95
C ASN A 91 4.90 -9.77 19.31
N SER A 92 5.25 -10.78 20.09
CA SER A 92 4.33 -11.89 20.44
C SER A 92 3.07 -11.45 21.19
N ARG A 93 3.13 -10.30 21.89
CA ARG A 93 2.03 -9.82 22.72
C ARG A 93 1.12 -8.81 22.02
N TYR A 94 1.70 -7.95 21.17
CA TYR A 94 0.99 -6.79 20.66
C TYR A 94 0.68 -6.86 19.17
N THR A 95 1.54 -7.47 18.36
CA THR A 95 1.33 -7.52 16.91
C THR A 95 0.06 -8.28 16.52
N LYS A 96 -0.21 -9.44 17.15
CA LYS A 96 -1.42 -10.21 16.79
C LYS A 96 -2.73 -9.46 17.07
N PRO A 97 -2.98 -8.86 18.26
CA PRO A 97 -4.17 -8.05 18.51
C PRO A 97 -4.29 -6.85 17.53
N LEU A 98 -3.17 -6.25 17.14
CA LEU A 98 -3.14 -5.16 16.16
C LEU A 98 -3.61 -5.65 14.78
N LEU A 99 -3.05 -6.76 14.27
CA LEU A 99 -3.45 -7.36 13.00
C LEU A 99 -4.93 -7.73 12.98
N ASP A 100 -5.42 -8.35 14.06
CA ASP A 100 -6.83 -8.72 14.19
C ASP A 100 -7.74 -7.45 14.14
N GLY A 101 -7.35 -6.38 14.83
CA GLY A 101 -8.07 -5.12 14.86
C GLY A 101 -8.06 -4.39 13.50
N LEU A 102 -6.96 -4.43 12.76
CA LEU A 102 -6.86 -3.90 11.40
C LEU A 102 -7.74 -4.69 10.42
N ARG A 103 -7.68 -6.03 10.49
CA ARG A 103 -8.50 -6.93 9.67
C ARG A 103 -9.99 -6.72 9.89
N GLU A 104 -10.45 -6.62 11.14
CA GLU A 104 -11.86 -6.36 11.49
C GLU A 104 -12.39 -5.06 10.88
N ARG A 105 -11.51 -4.08 10.67
CA ARG A 105 -11.87 -2.76 10.11
C ARG A 105 -11.58 -2.64 8.63
N GLY A 106 -11.03 -3.69 7.99
CA GLY A 106 -10.63 -3.66 6.59
C GLY A 106 -9.51 -2.66 6.29
N ILE A 107 -8.66 -2.36 7.29
CA ILE A 107 -7.57 -1.39 7.18
C ILE A 107 -6.29 -2.12 6.83
N ARG A 108 -5.56 -1.62 5.82
CA ARG A 108 -4.20 -2.04 5.50
C ARG A 108 -3.21 -1.05 6.10
N ALA A 109 -2.09 -1.58 6.58
CA ALA A 109 -1.01 -0.80 7.17
C ALA A 109 0.35 -1.24 6.60
N SER A 110 1.43 -0.59 7.01
CA SER A 110 2.79 -0.99 6.68
C SER A 110 3.54 -1.36 7.96
N PHE A 111 4.30 -2.46 7.91
CA PHE A 111 5.10 -2.95 9.02
C PHE A 111 6.56 -2.99 8.62
N PHE A 112 7.43 -2.32 9.37
CA PHE A 112 8.88 -2.36 9.18
C PHE A 112 9.50 -3.23 10.27
N LEU A 113 9.95 -4.43 9.88
CA LEU A 113 10.28 -5.49 10.82
C LEU A 113 11.77 -5.50 11.18
N VAL A 114 12.06 -5.71 12.45
CA VAL A 114 13.39 -6.02 12.97
C VAL A 114 13.66 -7.51 12.75
N GLY A 115 14.76 -7.83 12.09
CA GLY A 115 15.04 -9.19 11.63
C GLY A 115 15.15 -10.22 12.75
N GLU A 116 15.77 -9.87 13.89
CA GLU A 116 15.85 -10.77 15.06
C GLU A 116 14.49 -11.00 15.74
N CYS A 117 13.53 -10.08 15.54
CA CYS A 117 12.19 -10.22 16.07
C CYS A 117 11.32 -11.22 15.30
N ILE A 118 11.71 -11.61 14.07
CA ILE A 118 10.97 -12.55 13.22
C ILE A 118 11.07 -13.98 13.77
N ASP A 119 12.22 -14.36 14.33
CA ASP A 119 12.47 -15.73 14.77
C ASP A 119 11.42 -16.21 15.80
N GLY A 120 10.74 -17.31 15.45
CA GLY A 120 9.65 -17.89 16.24
C GLY A 120 8.32 -17.12 16.16
N LYS A 121 8.21 -16.16 15.23
CA LYS A 121 6.99 -15.37 14.98
C LYS A 121 6.66 -15.28 13.47
N GLU A 122 7.16 -16.23 12.71
CA GLU A 122 6.95 -16.32 11.26
C GLU A 122 5.46 -16.34 10.90
N ASP A 123 4.62 -16.93 11.75
CA ASP A 123 3.17 -16.95 11.57
C ASP A 123 2.55 -15.53 11.57
N LEU A 124 3.09 -14.60 12.39
CA LEU A 124 2.64 -13.20 12.39
C LEU A 124 3.03 -12.48 11.09
N VAL A 125 4.26 -12.71 10.62
CA VAL A 125 4.73 -12.14 9.34
C VAL A 125 3.92 -12.69 8.16
N LYS A 126 3.60 -13.99 8.20
CA LYS A 126 2.72 -14.63 7.21
C LYS A 126 1.32 -14.02 7.25
N GLN A 127 0.75 -13.82 8.44
CA GLN A 127 -0.55 -13.16 8.61
C GLN A 127 -0.54 -11.74 8.04
N MET A 128 0.52 -10.93 8.29
CA MET A 128 0.66 -9.60 7.70
C MET A 128 0.58 -9.65 6.17
N ALA A 129 1.28 -10.58 5.52
CA ALA A 129 1.26 -10.75 4.09
C ALA A 129 -0.12 -11.20 3.56
N GLU A 130 -0.77 -12.17 4.21
CA GLU A 130 -2.09 -12.68 3.86
C GLU A 130 -3.18 -11.62 4.01
N ASP A 131 -3.07 -10.71 4.98
CA ASP A 131 -3.98 -9.59 5.19
C ASP A 131 -3.72 -8.42 4.22
N GLY A 132 -2.68 -8.52 3.37
CA GLY A 132 -2.34 -7.53 2.37
C GLY A 132 -1.69 -6.28 2.95
N HIS A 133 -1.02 -6.39 4.09
CA HIS A 133 -0.18 -5.34 4.63
C HIS A 133 1.14 -5.23 3.84
N LEU A 134 1.71 -4.03 3.76
CA LEU A 134 3.06 -3.84 3.27
C LEU A 134 4.05 -4.27 4.37
N ILE A 135 5.07 -5.04 3.97
CA ILE A 135 6.14 -5.46 4.88
C ILE A 135 7.45 -4.90 4.37
N GLY A 136 8.13 -4.13 5.21
CA GLY A 136 9.43 -3.52 4.94
C GLY A 136 10.50 -3.97 5.95
N VAL A 137 11.72 -3.54 5.72
CA VAL A 137 12.90 -3.83 6.55
C VAL A 137 13.13 -2.72 7.57
N HIS A 138 13.38 -3.10 8.85
CA HIS A 138 13.85 -2.18 9.90
C HIS A 138 15.21 -2.61 10.47
N CYS A 139 16.10 -3.14 9.62
CA CYS A 139 17.38 -3.81 9.86
C CYS A 139 17.30 -5.04 10.78
N MET A 140 18.45 -5.71 11.03
CA MET A 140 18.51 -6.96 11.78
C MET A 140 18.37 -6.73 13.28
N THR A 141 19.12 -5.75 13.83
CA THR A 141 19.33 -5.56 15.27
C THR A 141 19.01 -4.16 15.78
N HIS A 142 18.23 -3.38 15.00
CA HIS A 142 17.81 -2.00 15.31
C HIS A 142 18.99 -1.04 15.61
N LYS A 143 20.08 -1.13 14.84
CA LYS A 143 21.25 -0.24 14.98
C LYS A 143 21.13 1.03 14.14
N ASP A 144 21.82 2.10 14.55
CA ASP A 144 22.02 3.28 13.72
C ASP A 144 23.00 2.95 12.59
N LEU A 145 22.45 2.66 11.41
CA LEU A 145 23.20 2.20 10.24
C LEU A 145 24.24 3.22 9.75
N THR A 146 24.10 4.49 10.10
CA THR A 146 25.07 5.53 9.69
C THR A 146 26.36 5.49 10.50
N LYS A 147 26.34 4.79 11.63
CA LYS A 147 27.50 4.60 12.52
C LYS A 147 28.23 3.29 12.29
N GLU A 148 27.64 2.38 11.52
CA GLU A 148 28.22 1.09 11.19
C GLU A 148 29.09 1.19 9.91
N PRO A 149 30.10 0.29 9.75
CA PRO A 149 30.75 0.09 8.46
C PRO A 149 29.70 -0.21 7.38
N LEU A 150 29.89 0.32 6.17
CA LEU A 150 28.90 0.16 5.09
C LEU A 150 28.57 -1.31 4.78
N SER A 151 29.56 -2.20 4.86
CA SER A 151 29.38 -3.65 4.71
C SER A 151 28.40 -4.23 5.74
N ASP A 152 28.53 -3.78 6.99
CA ASP A 152 27.74 -4.29 8.10
C ASP A 152 26.33 -3.70 8.05
N ALA A 153 26.18 -2.43 7.73
CA ALA A 153 24.91 -1.78 7.50
C ALA A 153 24.10 -2.46 6.36
N LYS A 154 24.77 -2.80 5.24
CA LYS A 154 24.16 -3.57 4.15
C LYS A 154 23.73 -4.96 4.61
N LYS A 155 24.57 -5.63 5.40
CA LYS A 155 24.27 -6.95 5.94
C LYS A 155 23.03 -6.92 6.82
N GLU A 156 22.91 -5.95 7.74
CA GLU A 156 21.74 -5.71 8.59
C GLU A 156 20.42 -5.61 7.77
N ILE A 157 20.47 -4.92 6.64
CA ILE A 157 19.30 -4.74 5.76
C ILE A 157 19.01 -6.01 4.96
N CYS A 158 20.03 -6.56 4.28
CA CYS A 158 19.86 -7.71 3.38
C CYS A 158 19.41 -8.97 4.13
N GLU A 159 20.01 -9.29 5.29
CA GLU A 159 19.63 -10.46 6.08
C GLU A 159 18.19 -10.39 6.59
N THR A 160 17.72 -9.19 6.98
CA THR A 160 16.31 -8.99 7.35
C THR A 160 15.39 -9.18 6.14
N GLY A 161 15.75 -8.63 4.98
CA GLY A 161 15.00 -8.82 3.74
C GLY A 161 14.89 -10.29 3.36
N GLU A 162 15.97 -11.06 3.49
CA GLU A 162 15.97 -12.50 3.23
C GLU A 162 15.09 -13.29 4.22
N LYS A 163 15.07 -12.92 5.51
CA LYS A 163 14.15 -13.52 6.47
C LYS A 163 12.69 -13.26 6.11
N ILE A 164 12.35 -12.03 5.75
CA ILE A 164 10.99 -11.68 5.31
C ILE A 164 10.63 -12.47 4.05
N ARG A 165 11.54 -12.53 3.06
CA ARG A 165 11.34 -13.30 1.84
C ARG A 165 11.14 -14.79 2.11
N ALA A 166 11.88 -15.36 3.04
CA ALA A 166 11.75 -16.78 3.39
C ALA A 166 10.34 -17.13 3.90
N VAL A 167 9.67 -16.18 4.57
CA VAL A 167 8.31 -16.38 5.10
C VAL A 167 7.23 -16.02 4.08
N THR A 168 7.41 -14.90 3.37
CA THR A 168 6.36 -14.32 2.50
C THR A 168 6.48 -14.74 1.04
N GLY A 169 7.64 -15.23 0.62
CA GLY A 169 7.99 -15.51 -0.78
C GLY A 169 8.40 -14.26 -1.58
N VAL A 170 8.29 -13.05 -1.00
CA VAL A 170 8.54 -11.77 -1.69
C VAL A 170 9.65 -10.99 -0.99
N MET A 171 10.61 -10.47 -1.75
CA MET A 171 11.65 -9.58 -1.24
C MET A 171 11.07 -8.20 -0.97
N PRO A 172 11.27 -7.60 0.23
CA PRO A 172 10.81 -6.25 0.51
C PRO A 172 11.48 -5.21 -0.39
N GLU A 173 10.73 -4.22 -0.83
CA GLU A 173 11.23 -3.09 -1.62
C GLU A 173 11.60 -1.89 -0.76
N TYR A 174 11.15 -1.86 0.50
CA TYR A 174 11.25 -0.70 1.37
C TYR A 174 12.05 -0.98 2.61
N VAL A 175 12.84 0.01 3.02
CA VAL A 175 13.57 0.03 4.29
C VAL A 175 13.20 1.28 5.08
N ARG A 176 12.91 1.12 6.36
CA ARG A 176 12.88 2.26 7.28
C ARG A 176 14.12 2.17 8.17
N PRO A 177 15.05 3.15 8.06
CA PRO A 177 16.24 3.12 8.88
C PRO A 177 15.90 3.42 10.34
N PRO A 178 16.45 2.68 11.32
CA PRO A 178 16.31 2.99 12.73
C PRO A 178 16.67 4.46 13.03
N PHE A 179 15.90 5.09 13.91
CA PHE A 179 16.07 6.50 14.29
C PHE A 179 15.92 7.51 13.13
N GLY A 180 15.46 7.07 11.95
CA GLY A 180 15.45 7.89 10.72
C GLY A 180 16.87 8.22 10.20
N SER A 181 17.89 7.52 10.67
CA SER A 181 19.30 7.79 10.33
C SER A 181 19.64 7.18 8.96
N TRP A 182 19.86 8.04 7.96
CA TRP A 182 20.21 7.65 6.59
C TRP A 182 21.21 8.62 5.98
N ASN A 183 22.09 8.14 5.08
CA ASN A 183 23.08 8.98 4.41
C ASN A 183 23.27 8.57 2.94
N ALA A 184 24.00 9.41 2.18
CA ALA A 184 24.24 9.20 0.76
C ALA A 184 24.96 7.87 0.45
N LYS A 185 25.82 7.38 1.35
CA LYS A 185 26.53 6.10 1.14
C LYS A 185 25.57 4.91 1.22
N LEU A 186 24.62 4.95 2.13
CA LEU A 186 23.56 3.94 2.23
C LEU A 186 22.61 4.04 1.03
N GLU A 187 22.23 5.25 0.62
CA GLU A 187 21.38 5.51 -0.55
C GLU A 187 21.97 4.92 -1.84
N GLU A 188 23.30 4.99 -2.02
CA GLU A 188 23.99 4.44 -3.19
C GLU A 188 24.21 2.92 -3.11
N ALA A 189 24.31 2.38 -1.89
CA ALA A 189 24.74 1.00 -1.67
C ALA A 189 23.60 0.00 -1.46
N VAL A 190 22.39 0.48 -1.14
CA VAL A 190 21.22 -0.34 -0.79
C VAL A 190 20.18 -0.20 -1.87
N ASP A 191 19.76 -1.31 -2.45
CA ASP A 191 18.72 -1.39 -3.49
C ASP A 191 17.33 -1.52 -2.85
N MET A 192 17.03 -0.64 -1.87
CA MET A 192 15.71 -0.51 -1.24
C MET A 192 15.38 0.96 -1.07
N ILE A 193 14.10 1.30 -1.12
CA ILE A 193 13.60 2.66 -0.99
C ILE A 193 13.49 3.03 0.50
N PRO A 194 14.24 4.03 1.00
CA PRO A 194 14.10 4.47 2.38
C PRO A 194 12.77 5.21 2.59
N VAL A 195 12.03 4.80 3.62
CA VAL A 195 10.74 5.39 4.00
C VAL A 195 10.87 6.07 5.35
N PHE A 196 10.45 7.32 5.43
CA PHE A 196 10.40 8.12 6.65
C PHE A 196 8.94 8.37 7.04
N TRP A 197 8.70 9.34 7.92
CA TRP A 197 7.36 9.69 8.40
C TRP A 197 7.18 11.20 8.43
N ASP A 198 5.93 11.62 8.40
CA ASP A 198 5.53 13.01 8.53
C ASP A 198 5.05 13.30 9.97
N VAL A 199 4.36 12.33 10.58
CA VAL A 199 3.85 12.42 11.95
C VAL A 199 4.46 11.33 12.83
N ASP A 200 5.21 11.73 13.87
CA ASP A 200 5.64 10.83 14.95
C ASP A 200 4.57 10.82 16.04
N SER A 201 3.98 9.64 16.29
CA SER A 201 2.99 9.45 17.35
C SER A 201 3.58 9.62 18.75
N ILE A 202 4.90 9.46 18.89
CA ILE A 202 5.66 9.38 20.16
C ILE A 202 5.08 8.37 21.16
N ASP A 203 4.47 7.28 20.67
CA ASP A 203 3.88 6.20 21.48
C ASP A 203 4.93 5.54 22.38
N TRP A 204 6.16 5.36 21.88
CA TRP A 204 7.31 4.86 22.63
C TRP A 204 7.60 5.64 23.93
N ARG A 205 7.25 6.92 23.98
CA ARG A 205 7.45 7.81 25.13
C ARG A 205 6.19 8.04 25.94
N LEU A 206 5.06 8.28 25.29
CA LEU A 206 3.79 8.61 25.96
C LEU A 206 3.19 7.41 26.70
N LYS A 207 3.26 6.22 26.12
CA LYS A 207 2.73 4.95 26.68
C LYS A 207 1.29 5.09 27.23
N ASN A 208 0.48 5.88 26.58
CA ASN A 208 -0.90 6.19 26.94
C ASN A 208 -1.74 6.36 25.68
N THR A 209 -2.67 5.48 25.43
CA THR A 209 -3.47 5.38 24.19
C THR A 209 -4.22 6.67 23.90
N GLU A 210 -4.88 7.28 24.90
CA GLU A 210 -5.67 8.51 24.68
C GLU A 210 -4.78 9.69 24.23
N LYS A 211 -3.58 9.81 24.85
CA LYS A 211 -2.64 10.90 24.48
C LYS A 211 -2.03 10.68 23.11
N VAL A 212 -1.69 9.44 22.76
CA VAL A 212 -1.18 9.06 21.44
C VAL A 212 -2.24 9.35 20.39
N THR A 213 -3.46 8.86 20.58
CA THR A 213 -4.59 9.10 19.67
C THR A 213 -4.86 10.60 19.49
N ALA A 214 -4.93 11.35 20.58
CA ALA A 214 -5.17 12.81 20.52
C ALA A 214 -4.06 13.55 19.76
N LYS A 215 -2.79 13.14 19.94
CA LYS A 215 -1.67 13.71 19.21
C LYS A 215 -1.75 13.39 17.72
N VAL A 216 -1.93 12.13 17.37
CA VAL A 216 -2.01 11.69 15.96
C VAL A 216 -3.16 12.40 15.26
N LEU A 217 -4.37 12.39 15.83
CA LEU A 217 -5.54 13.07 15.24
C LEU A 217 -5.35 14.58 15.07
N LYS A 218 -4.59 15.22 15.96
CA LYS A 218 -4.32 16.66 15.88
C LYS A 218 -3.31 17.02 14.80
N ASP A 219 -2.26 16.19 14.66
CA ASP A 219 -1.08 16.56 13.88
C ASP A 219 -1.12 15.98 12.45
N THR A 220 -2.09 15.08 12.14
CA THR A 220 -2.19 14.39 10.85
C THR A 220 -2.95 15.22 9.82
N GLU A 221 -2.36 15.33 8.64
CA GLU A 221 -2.95 15.91 7.43
C GLU A 221 -3.11 14.83 6.32
N ASP A 222 -3.72 15.23 5.21
CA ASP A 222 -3.91 14.36 4.05
C ASP A 222 -2.58 14.04 3.37
N GLY A 223 -2.31 12.76 3.17
CA GLY A 223 -1.08 12.25 2.56
C GLY A 223 0.03 11.90 3.55
N ASP A 224 -0.20 12.08 4.86
CA ASP A 224 0.83 11.83 5.87
C ASP A 224 1.11 10.35 6.11
N ILE A 225 2.39 10.06 6.38
CA ILE A 225 2.88 8.78 6.89
C ILE A 225 3.03 8.91 8.41
N ILE A 226 2.29 8.08 9.15
CA ILE A 226 2.25 8.11 10.60
C ILE A 226 3.14 7.00 11.15
N LEU A 227 4.14 7.37 11.98
CA LEU A 227 4.99 6.45 12.70
C LEU A 227 4.35 6.02 14.01
N MET A 228 4.24 4.73 14.19
CA MET A 228 3.87 4.03 15.42
C MET A 228 4.77 2.81 15.61
N HIS A 229 4.64 2.11 16.73
CA HIS A 229 5.41 0.89 17.04
C HIS A 229 4.47 -0.20 17.53
N ASP A 230 4.64 -1.43 17.07
CA ASP A 230 3.86 -2.58 17.52
C ASP A 230 4.52 -3.35 18.70
N GLU A 231 5.45 -2.70 19.35
CA GLU A 231 6.15 -3.20 20.56
C GLU A 231 5.44 -2.81 21.86
N PHE A 232 4.55 -1.79 21.84
CA PHE A 232 3.93 -1.22 23.04
C PHE A 232 2.40 -1.38 23.04
N LYS A 233 1.81 -1.35 24.26
CA LYS A 233 0.34 -1.40 24.45
C LYS A 233 -0.43 -0.23 23.81
N THR A 234 0.25 0.77 23.27
CA THR A 234 -0.32 2.01 22.73
C THR A 234 -0.56 1.99 21.23
N SER A 235 -0.18 0.94 20.57
CA SER A 235 -0.38 0.74 19.12
C SER A 235 -1.77 0.26 18.77
#